data_d215b2b96c2ab04089a04c73cadc8f9a
#
_entry.id   d215b2b96c2ab04089a04c73cadc8f9a
#
_cell.length_a   1.000
_cell.length_b   1.000
_cell.length_c   1.000
_cell.angle_alpha   90.00
_cell.angle_beta   90.00
_cell.angle_gamma   90.00
#
_symmetry.space_group_name_H-M   'P 1'
#
loop_
_entity.id
_entity.type
_entity.pdbx_description
1 polymer ?
#
loop_
_entity_poly.entity_id
_entity_poly.type
_entity_poly.pdbx_seq_one_letter_code
_entity_poly.pdbx_strand_id
1 'polypeptide(L)'
;RQRQMCIRDRIIAPHVIDENHLVEIISKLKRPYVRYTRADEKNVLKADCLIIDCFGLLSSIYRYGEIAYIGGGFGVGIHNTLEAAVYGIPVIFGPKYQKFMEAVQLLEAKGAYSIKDYDELKTLLDRFRTDEVFLRETGTNAGYYVTSNAGATEKIMHMINF
;
A
#
# COMPACT_ATOMS: atom_id res chain seq x y z
N ARG A 1 18.51 -18.06 7.48
CA ARG A 1 18.84 -16.68 7.91
C ARG A 1 17.53 -16.00 8.21
N GLN A 2 17.20 -15.83 9.50
CA GLN A 2 16.11 -14.97 9.94
C GLN A 2 16.40 -13.56 9.40
N ARG A 3 15.59 -13.10 8.43
CA ARG A 3 15.49 -11.67 8.17
C ARG A 3 14.88 -11.09 9.45
N GLN A 4 15.69 -10.40 10.23
CA GLN A 4 15.16 -9.46 11.20
C GLN A 4 14.29 -8.50 10.40
N MET A 5 12.97 -8.60 10.59
CA MET A 5 11.99 -7.67 10.07
C MET A 5 12.21 -6.31 10.74
N CYS A 6 13.24 -5.63 10.32
CA CYS A 6 13.31 -4.20 10.54
C CYS A 6 12.42 -3.57 9.49
N ILE A 7 11.46 -2.74 9.88
CA ILE A 7 10.77 -1.81 8.99
C ILE A 7 11.83 -0.79 8.53
N ARG A 8 12.74 -1.24 7.66
CA ARG A 8 13.86 -0.43 7.16
C ARG A 8 13.60 0.00 5.74
N ASP A 9 13.01 -0.87 4.95
CA ASP A 9 12.84 -0.65 3.53
C ASP A 9 11.46 -0.07 3.27
N ARG A 10 11.42 1.09 2.66
CA ARG A 10 10.19 1.78 2.28
C ARG A 10 10.18 2.04 0.80
N ILE A 11 9.03 1.85 0.18
CA ILE A 11 8.77 2.28 -1.18
C ILE A 11 7.77 3.43 -1.09
N ILE A 12 8.14 4.59 -1.62
CA ILE A 12 7.29 5.78 -1.70
C ILE A 12 6.95 6.00 -3.17
N ALA A 13 5.67 5.90 -3.50
CA ALA A 13 5.16 6.20 -4.83
C ALA A 13 4.27 7.45 -4.76
N PRO A 14 4.79 8.65 -5.06
CA PRO A 14 4.02 9.89 -5.03
C PRO A 14 2.95 9.89 -6.12
N HIS A 15 1.78 10.48 -5.83
CA HIS A 15 0.73 10.68 -6.82
C HIS A 15 1.14 11.71 -7.88
N VAL A 16 1.84 12.76 -7.47
CA VAL A 16 2.38 13.79 -8.34
C VAL A 16 3.88 13.61 -8.47
N ILE A 17 4.35 13.36 -9.70
CA ILE A 17 5.77 13.12 -10.00
C ILE A 17 6.31 14.36 -10.72
N ASP A 18 6.55 15.43 -9.96
CA ASP A 18 7.31 16.60 -10.40
C ASP A 18 8.51 16.83 -9.46
N GLU A 19 9.51 17.53 -9.94
CA GLU A 19 10.77 17.69 -9.22
C GLU A 19 10.60 18.46 -7.89
N ASN A 20 9.70 19.46 -7.85
CA ASN A 20 9.47 20.24 -6.62
C ASN A 20 8.84 19.37 -5.54
N HIS A 21 7.84 18.55 -5.91
CA HIS A 21 7.20 17.63 -4.98
C HIS A 21 8.16 16.52 -4.52
N LEU A 22 8.99 15.99 -5.43
CA LEU A 22 10.02 15.02 -5.05
C LEU A 22 11.04 15.61 -4.09
N VAL A 23 11.50 16.84 -4.29
CA VAL A 23 12.39 17.55 -3.36
C VAL A 23 11.72 17.75 -2.01
N GLU A 24 10.44 18.10 -1.97
CA GLU A 24 9.69 18.21 -0.70
C GLU A 24 9.65 16.88 0.06
N ILE A 25 9.35 15.78 -0.62
CA ILE A 25 9.36 14.43 -0.02
C ILE A 25 10.75 14.12 0.54
N ILE A 26 11.78 14.30 -0.28
CA ILE A 26 13.18 14.03 0.08
C ILE A 26 13.61 14.84 1.31
N SER A 27 13.22 16.12 1.39
CA SER A 27 13.57 16.99 2.52
C SER A 27 13.04 16.48 3.87
N LYS A 28 11.97 15.68 3.85
CA LYS A 28 11.35 15.08 5.04
C LYS A 28 11.96 13.72 5.41
N LEU A 29 12.76 13.12 4.53
CA LEU A 29 13.38 11.82 4.78
C LEU A 29 14.63 12.01 5.65
N LYS A 30 14.68 11.25 6.75
CA LYS A 30 15.84 11.22 7.67
C LYS A 30 16.77 10.02 7.41
N ARG A 31 16.52 9.25 6.36
CA ARG A 31 17.24 8.02 6.03
C ARG A 31 17.76 8.06 4.60
N PRO A 32 18.79 7.27 4.28
CA PRO A 32 19.28 7.14 2.91
C PRO A 32 18.16 6.71 1.96
N TYR A 33 18.11 7.34 0.81
CA TYR A 33 17.12 7.06 -0.22
C TYR A 33 17.78 6.93 -1.59
N VAL A 34 17.04 6.32 -2.51
CA VAL A 34 17.36 6.30 -3.94
C VAL A 34 16.10 6.54 -4.75
N ARG A 35 16.20 7.27 -5.85
CA ARG A 35 15.14 7.43 -6.85
C ARG A 35 15.23 6.26 -7.82
N TYR A 36 14.09 5.70 -8.21
CA TYR A 36 14.03 4.52 -9.08
C TYR A 36 14.75 4.76 -10.41
N THR A 37 14.51 5.91 -11.06
CA THR A 37 15.16 6.24 -12.35
C THR A 37 16.68 6.46 -12.25
N ARG A 38 17.22 6.59 -11.05
CA ARG A 38 18.66 6.79 -10.76
C ARG A 38 19.25 5.65 -9.95
N ALA A 39 18.51 4.54 -9.82
CA ALA A 39 18.94 3.39 -9.04
C ALA A 39 19.98 2.56 -9.81
N ASP A 40 21.04 2.17 -9.11
CA ASP A 40 22.05 1.23 -9.57
C ASP A 40 22.37 0.23 -8.45
N GLU A 41 23.10 -0.83 -8.77
CA GLU A 41 23.44 -1.90 -7.82
C GLU A 41 24.19 -1.40 -6.57
N LYS A 42 24.93 -0.30 -6.66
CA LYS A 42 25.74 0.23 -5.55
C LYS A 42 24.94 1.11 -4.62
N ASN A 43 24.06 1.97 -5.16
CA ASN A 43 23.29 2.92 -4.36
C ASN A 43 22.06 2.28 -3.72
N VAL A 44 21.44 1.28 -4.37
CA VAL A 44 20.32 0.51 -3.82
C VAL A 44 20.70 -0.21 -2.53
N LEU A 45 21.91 -0.78 -2.47
CA LEU A 45 22.37 -1.50 -1.27
C LEU A 45 22.57 -0.60 -0.05
N LYS A 46 22.66 0.72 -0.25
CA LYS A 46 22.88 1.71 0.81
C LYS A 46 21.60 2.47 1.19
N ALA A 47 20.52 2.28 0.45
CA ALA A 47 19.27 2.99 0.64
C ALA A 47 18.30 2.21 1.54
N ASP A 48 17.63 2.91 2.44
CA ASP A 48 16.51 2.42 3.24
C ASP A 48 15.14 2.83 2.65
N CYS A 49 15.15 3.63 1.58
CA CYS A 49 13.94 4.14 0.95
C CYS A 49 14.12 4.20 -0.58
N LEU A 50 13.17 3.61 -1.30
CA LEU A 50 13.05 3.72 -2.75
C LEU A 50 11.93 4.70 -3.09
N ILE A 51 12.22 5.73 -3.88
CA ILE A 51 11.23 6.68 -4.37
C ILE A 51 10.93 6.33 -5.83
N ILE A 52 9.67 6.04 -6.13
CA ILE A 52 9.20 5.79 -7.50
C ILE A 52 8.94 7.13 -8.15
N ASP A 53 9.83 7.53 -9.03
CA ASP A 53 9.82 8.81 -9.74
C ASP A 53 9.48 8.65 -11.23
N CYS A 54 8.70 7.62 -11.56
CA CYS A 54 8.18 7.37 -12.91
C CYS A 54 6.78 6.77 -12.87
N PHE A 55 6.05 6.86 -13.98
CA PHE A 55 4.70 6.30 -14.11
C PHE A 55 4.73 4.81 -14.49
N GLY A 56 3.59 4.13 -14.28
CA GLY A 56 3.33 2.76 -14.76
C GLY A 56 3.81 1.63 -13.85
N LEU A 57 4.46 1.92 -12.71
CA LEU A 57 4.97 0.89 -11.79
C LEU A 57 4.08 0.64 -10.58
N LEU A 58 3.16 1.55 -10.23
CA LEU A 58 2.44 1.51 -8.96
C LEU A 58 1.72 0.17 -8.74
N SER A 59 0.93 -0.27 -9.69
CA SER A 59 0.16 -1.51 -9.56
C SER A 59 1.03 -2.76 -9.40
N SER A 60 2.23 -2.79 -9.98
CA SER A 60 3.12 -3.93 -9.91
C SER A 60 4.05 -3.92 -8.69
N ILE A 61 4.31 -2.74 -8.10
CA ILE A 61 5.29 -2.61 -7.02
C ILE A 61 4.76 -3.14 -5.68
N TYR A 62 3.44 -3.21 -5.50
CA TYR A 62 2.83 -3.76 -4.29
C TYR A 62 3.24 -5.20 -3.99
N ARG A 63 3.63 -5.99 -5.02
CA ARG A 63 4.14 -7.36 -4.84
C ARG A 63 5.39 -7.47 -3.95
N TYR A 64 6.11 -6.38 -3.78
CA TYR A 64 7.31 -6.32 -2.96
C TYR A 64 7.06 -5.77 -1.56
N GLY A 65 5.83 -5.30 -1.30
CA GLY A 65 5.43 -4.77 0.00
C GLY A 65 4.86 -5.86 0.92
N GLU A 66 5.01 -5.66 2.21
CA GLU A 66 4.37 -6.48 3.26
C GLU A 66 3.14 -5.77 3.84
N ILE A 67 3.09 -4.44 3.73
CA ILE A 67 1.99 -3.58 4.18
C ILE A 67 1.87 -2.42 3.18
N ALA A 68 0.66 -2.06 2.79
CA ALA A 68 0.39 -0.91 1.95
C ALA A 68 -0.28 0.22 2.74
N TYR A 69 0.32 1.41 2.72
CA TYR A 69 -0.34 2.63 3.16
C TYR A 69 -0.83 3.40 1.94
N ILE A 70 -2.15 3.53 1.81
CA ILE A 70 -2.80 4.23 0.69
C ILE A 70 -3.00 5.68 1.06
N GLY A 71 -2.44 6.56 0.25
CA GLY A 71 -2.53 8.01 0.43
C GLY A 71 -3.96 8.56 0.31
N GLY A 72 -4.13 9.81 0.67
CA GLY A 72 -5.44 10.47 0.78
C GLY A 72 -6.10 10.23 2.14
N GLY A 73 -7.42 10.25 2.20
CA GLY A 73 -8.18 9.94 3.41
C GLY A 73 -8.13 10.99 4.53
N PHE A 74 -7.18 11.89 4.54
CA PHE A 74 -7.13 13.05 5.43
C PHE A 74 -7.64 14.33 4.76
N GLY A 75 -7.70 14.34 3.43
CA GLY A 75 -8.22 15.43 2.59
C GLY A 75 -9.55 15.07 1.93
N VAL A 76 -9.53 14.95 0.60
CA VAL A 76 -10.72 14.75 -0.24
C VAL A 76 -11.23 13.30 -0.20
N GLY A 77 -10.34 12.32 -0.07
CA GLY A 77 -10.66 10.90 -0.06
C GLY A 77 -9.40 10.05 -0.25
N ILE A 78 -9.57 8.74 -0.27
CA ILE A 78 -8.48 7.77 -0.45
C ILE A 78 -8.26 7.45 -1.93
N HIS A 79 -7.06 6.96 -2.26
CA HIS A 79 -6.76 6.39 -3.57
C HIS A 79 -7.20 4.91 -3.63
N ASN A 80 -6.97 4.26 -4.76
CA ASN A 80 -7.40 2.89 -5.03
C ASN A 80 -6.76 1.89 -4.03
N THR A 81 -7.60 1.23 -3.24
CA THR A 81 -7.18 0.25 -2.24
C THR A 81 -7.03 -1.17 -2.81
N LEU A 82 -7.75 -1.47 -3.90
CA LEU A 82 -7.76 -2.80 -4.50
C LEU A 82 -6.44 -3.16 -5.18
N GLU A 83 -5.71 -2.16 -5.69
CA GLU A 83 -4.40 -2.35 -6.29
C GLU A 83 -3.38 -2.96 -5.33
N ALA A 84 -3.49 -2.65 -4.04
CA ALA A 84 -2.67 -3.26 -3.00
C ALA A 84 -3.28 -4.57 -2.49
N ALA A 85 -4.59 -4.58 -2.22
CA ALA A 85 -5.30 -5.72 -1.64
C ALA A 85 -5.18 -7.00 -2.48
N VAL A 86 -5.12 -6.89 -3.81
CA VAL A 86 -4.97 -8.03 -4.72
C VAL A 86 -3.69 -8.84 -4.48
N TYR A 87 -2.67 -8.23 -3.91
CA TYR A 87 -1.41 -8.90 -3.57
C TYR A 87 -1.45 -9.61 -2.21
N GLY A 88 -2.58 -9.59 -1.52
CA GLY A 88 -2.72 -10.26 -0.23
C GLY A 88 -1.90 -9.60 0.88
N ILE A 89 -1.77 -8.30 0.87
CA ILE A 89 -1.10 -7.51 1.90
C ILE A 89 -2.09 -6.62 2.64
N PRO A 90 -1.89 -6.36 3.95
CA PRO A 90 -2.71 -5.43 4.70
C PRO A 90 -2.72 -4.03 4.09
N VAL A 91 -3.91 -3.41 4.08
CA VAL A 91 -4.10 -2.07 3.54
C VAL A 91 -4.43 -1.09 4.66
N ILE A 92 -3.74 0.04 4.72
CA ILE A 92 -3.97 1.10 5.70
C ILE A 92 -4.32 2.39 4.96
N PHE A 93 -5.29 3.15 5.46
CA PHE A 93 -5.68 4.43 4.89
C PHE A 93 -6.25 5.38 5.96
N GLY A 94 -6.43 6.66 5.58
CA GLY A 94 -6.98 7.68 6.47
C GLY A 94 -8.50 7.58 6.66
N PRO A 95 -9.10 8.43 7.53
CA PRO A 95 -10.47 8.26 8.03
C PRO A 95 -11.59 8.63 7.04
N LYS A 96 -11.30 9.29 5.91
CA LYS A 96 -12.33 9.71 4.94
C LYS A 96 -12.48 8.70 3.80
N TYR A 97 -13.01 7.54 4.10
CA TYR A 97 -13.17 6.40 3.17
C TYR A 97 -14.63 6.02 2.88
N GLN A 98 -15.59 6.58 3.60
CA GLN A 98 -17.01 6.13 3.62
C GLN A 98 -17.70 6.18 2.25
N LYS A 99 -17.18 6.98 1.32
CA LYS A 99 -17.69 7.08 -0.06
C LYS A 99 -17.16 5.96 -0.98
N PHE A 100 -16.20 5.16 -0.51
CA PHE A 100 -15.52 4.12 -1.27
C PHE A 100 -15.98 2.76 -0.75
N MET A 101 -16.92 2.13 -1.45
CA MET A 101 -17.56 0.88 -1.03
C MET A 101 -16.53 -0.23 -0.80
N GLU A 102 -15.53 -0.32 -1.66
CA GLU A 102 -14.44 -1.29 -1.56
C GLU A 102 -13.61 -1.12 -0.27
N ALA A 103 -13.40 0.11 0.17
CA ALA A 103 -12.67 0.36 1.41
C ALA A 103 -13.51 -0.02 2.65
N VAL A 104 -14.82 0.26 2.62
CA VAL A 104 -15.74 -0.17 3.69
C VAL A 104 -15.75 -1.69 3.79
N GLN A 105 -15.91 -2.38 2.67
CA GLN A 105 -15.95 -3.84 2.64
C GLN A 105 -14.62 -4.50 3.01
N LEU A 106 -13.48 -3.89 2.64
CA LEU A 106 -12.15 -4.35 3.08
C LEU A 106 -11.98 -4.22 4.60
N LEU A 107 -12.53 -3.18 5.25
CA LEU A 107 -12.54 -3.06 6.71
C LEU A 107 -13.40 -4.15 7.36
N GLU A 108 -14.60 -4.41 6.83
CA GLU A 108 -15.51 -5.46 7.31
C GLU A 108 -14.86 -6.85 7.17
N ALA A 109 -14.15 -7.09 6.07
CA ALA A 109 -13.38 -8.30 5.83
C ALA A 109 -12.12 -8.41 6.69
N LYS A 110 -11.77 -7.38 7.47
CA LYS A 110 -10.51 -7.29 8.24
C LYS A 110 -9.25 -7.41 7.38
N GLY A 111 -9.33 -7.01 6.11
CA GLY A 111 -8.21 -6.91 5.18
C GLY A 111 -7.56 -5.53 5.16
N ALA A 112 -8.22 -4.54 5.79
CA ALA A 112 -7.72 -3.18 5.87
C ALA A 112 -7.99 -2.56 7.25
N TYR A 113 -7.31 -1.44 7.52
CA TYR A 113 -7.48 -0.62 8.73
C TYR A 113 -7.49 0.86 8.36
N SER A 114 -8.40 1.61 8.99
CA SER A 114 -8.39 3.07 8.92
C SER A 114 -7.70 3.65 10.15
N ILE A 115 -6.90 4.70 9.94
CA ILE A 115 -6.21 5.40 11.01
C ILE A 115 -6.58 6.89 10.98
N LYS A 116 -6.61 7.52 12.16
CA LYS A 116 -6.97 8.93 12.33
C LYS A 116 -5.74 9.83 12.47
N ASP A 117 -4.65 9.29 12.99
CA ASP A 117 -3.45 10.05 13.31
C ASP A 117 -2.19 9.17 13.26
N TYR A 118 -1.06 9.77 13.61
CA TYR A 118 0.24 9.12 13.66
C TYR A 118 0.32 8.04 14.74
N ASP A 119 -0.32 8.25 15.89
CA ASP A 119 -0.22 7.31 17.02
C ASP A 119 -0.98 6.02 16.72
N GLU A 120 -2.15 6.12 16.08
CA GLU A 120 -2.89 4.96 15.57
C GLU A 120 -2.07 4.22 14.50
N LEU A 121 -1.47 4.95 13.54
CA LEU A 121 -0.60 4.35 12.53
C LEU A 121 0.58 3.62 13.17
N LYS A 122 1.26 4.27 14.10
CA LYS A 122 2.40 3.69 14.80
C LYS A 122 2.01 2.42 15.55
N THR A 123 0.92 2.46 16.30
CA THR A 123 0.41 1.31 17.06
C THR A 123 0.09 0.13 16.14
N LEU A 124 -0.57 0.40 15.02
CA LEU A 124 -0.91 -0.63 14.04
C LEU A 124 0.34 -1.24 13.38
N LEU A 125 1.30 -0.41 12.96
CA LEU A 125 2.55 -0.88 12.39
C LEU A 125 3.39 -1.67 13.40
N ASP A 126 3.43 -1.26 14.66
CA ASP A 126 4.11 -2.00 15.73
C ASP A 126 3.45 -3.37 15.95
N ARG A 127 2.11 -3.46 15.87
CA ARG A 127 1.38 -4.72 15.93
C ARG A 127 1.72 -5.62 14.75
N PHE A 128 1.68 -5.12 13.52
CA PHE A 128 2.08 -5.91 12.34
C PHE A 128 3.51 -6.41 12.43
N ARG A 129 4.41 -5.64 13.04
CA ARG A 129 5.81 -6.02 13.22
C ARG A 129 6.00 -7.14 14.26
N THR A 130 5.18 -7.16 15.32
CA THR A 130 5.35 -8.09 16.45
C THR A 130 4.45 -9.32 16.38
N ASP A 131 3.38 -9.26 15.59
CA ASP A 131 2.38 -10.31 15.42
C ASP A 131 2.31 -10.74 13.95
N GLU A 132 3.13 -11.74 13.60
CA GLU A 132 3.20 -12.29 12.25
C GLU A 132 1.88 -12.96 11.82
N VAL A 133 1.14 -13.54 12.77
CA VAL A 133 -0.17 -14.17 12.49
C VAL A 133 -1.16 -13.09 12.06
N PHE A 134 -1.24 -12.01 12.83
CA PHE A 134 -2.09 -10.87 12.53
C PHE A 134 -1.77 -10.24 11.15
N LEU A 135 -0.47 -10.07 10.84
CA LEU A 135 -0.03 -9.58 9.53
C LEU A 135 -0.53 -10.47 8.41
N ARG A 136 -0.31 -11.77 8.53
CA ARG A 136 -0.66 -12.77 7.51
C ARG A 136 -2.18 -12.92 7.34
N GLU A 137 -2.93 -12.98 8.43
CA GLU A 137 -4.39 -13.07 8.39
C GLU A 137 -5.00 -11.84 7.72
N THR A 138 -4.54 -10.64 8.09
CA THR A 138 -5.03 -9.40 7.49
C THR A 138 -4.75 -9.37 5.99
N GLY A 139 -3.54 -9.74 5.56
CA GLY A 139 -3.20 -9.82 4.14
C GLY A 139 -4.04 -10.86 3.39
N THR A 140 -4.22 -12.05 3.97
CA THR A 140 -5.06 -13.11 3.39
C THR A 140 -6.50 -12.62 3.22
N ASN A 141 -7.07 -11.94 4.20
CA ASN A 141 -8.41 -11.37 4.13
C ASN A 141 -8.52 -10.33 3.01
N ALA A 142 -7.51 -9.46 2.84
CA ALA A 142 -7.48 -8.48 1.76
C ALA A 142 -7.49 -9.16 0.38
N GLY A 143 -6.62 -10.14 0.15
CA GLY A 143 -6.55 -10.90 -1.09
C GLY A 143 -7.83 -11.71 -1.36
N TYR A 144 -8.39 -12.36 -0.35
CA TYR A 144 -9.63 -13.12 -0.47
C TYR A 144 -10.81 -12.21 -0.84
N TYR A 145 -10.92 -11.03 -0.23
CA TYR A 145 -11.95 -10.06 -0.59
C TYR A 145 -11.90 -9.72 -2.10
N VAL A 146 -10.72 -9.45 -2.63
CA VAL A 146 -10.57 -9.12 -4.06
C VAL A 146 -10.93 -10.31 -4.95
N THR A 147 -10.41 -11.50 -4.64
CA THR A 147 -10.66 -12.70 -5.47
C THR A 147 -12.12 -13.14 -5.44
N SER A 148 -12.79 -13.05 -4.29
CA SER A 148 -14.21 -13.40 -4.15
C SER A 148 -15.16 -12.43 -4.88
N ASN A 149 -14.74 -11.18 -5.08
CA ASN A 149 -15.50 -10.16 -5.81
C ASN A 149 -15.09 -10.01 -7.29
N ALA A 150 -14.12 -10.79 -7.76
CA ALA A 150 -13.73 -10.83 -9.17
C ALA A 150 -14.80 -11.52 -10.06
N GLY A 151 -14.68 -11.39 -11.39
CA GLY A 151 -15.53 -12.07 -12.36
C GLY A 151 -16.77 -11.27 -12.78
N ALA A 152 -16.79 -9.94 -12.58
CA ALA A 152 -17.91 -9.10 -13.04
C ALA A 152 -18.14 -9.21 -14.56
N THR A 153 -17.07 -9.27 -15.35
CA THR A 153 -17.15 -9.41 -16.81
C THR A 153 -17.86 -10.70 -17.21
N GLU A 154 -17.50 -11.82 -16.60
CA GLU A 154 -18.13 -13.11 -16.88
C GLU A 154 -19.62 -13.10 -16.53
N LYS A 155 -19.97 -12.54 -15.36
CA LYS A 155 -21.35 -12.39 -14.92
C LYS A 155 -22.16 -11.54 -15.89
N ILE A 156 -21.61 -10.43 -16.37
CA ILE A 156 -22.27 -9.55 -17.33
C ILE A 156 -22.43 -10.27 -18.68
N MET A 157 -21.40 -10.94 -19.18
CA MET A 157 -21.47 -11.67 -20.46
C MET A 157 -22.50 -12.78 -20.41
N HIS A 158 -22.65 -13.50 -19.30
CA HIS A 158 -23.73 -14.49 -19.13
C HIS A 158 -25.13 -13.87 -19.09
N MET A 159 -25.28 -12.63 -18.60
CA MET A 159 -26.60 -11.96 -18.59
C MET A 159 -27.01 -11.39 -19.94
N ILE A 160 -26.05 -11.06 -20.80
CA ILE A 160 -26.34 -10.38 -22.08
C ILE A 160 -26.69 -11.36 -23.16
N ASN A 161 -26.51 -12.69 -22.99
CA ASN A 161 -26.82 -13.74 -23.95
C ASN A 161 -26.51 -13.33 -25.41
N PHE A 162 -25.24 -13.33 -25.79
CA PHE A 162 -24.87 -13.30 -27.19
C PHE A 162 -24.72 -14.73 -27.71
#